data_f8154531d06783274651bc2c0e08c6bb
#
_entry.id   f8154531d06783274651bc2c0e08c6bb
#
_cell.length_a   1.000
_cell.length_b   1.000
_cell.length_c   1.000
_cell.angle_alpha   90.00
_cell.angle_beta   90.00
_cell.angle_gamma   90.00
#
_symmetry.space_group_name_H-M   'P 1'
#
loop_
_entity.id
_entity.type
_entity.pdbx_description
1 polymer ?
#
loop_
_entity_poly.entity_id
_entity_poly.type
_entity_poly.pdbx_seq_one_letter_code
_entity_poly.pdbx_strand_id
1 'polypeptide(L)'
;MASGVRENKASWNLYMREFRIKNPDACKRSDLKKKYGISFEYWNELKQKQNNTCAICKQPELSLDHRTKQVRNLAVDHNHDTGQVRGLLCKRCNTAIGLFEDNVDLLAKAISYLSTT
;
A
#
# COMPACT_ATOMS: atom_id res chain seq x y z
N MET A 1 10.28 37.63 -0.48
CA MET A 1 8.95 37.53 0.08
C MET A 1 8.32 36.19 -0.25
N ALA A 2 7.42 35.79 0.60
CA ALA A 2 6.80 34.47 0.48
C ALA A 2 6.02 34.25 -0.82
N SER A 3 5.57 35.32 -1.46
CA SER A 3 4.77 35.23 -2.68
C SER A 3 5.48 34.52 -3.82
N GLY A 4 6.80 34.65 -3.92
CA GLY A 4 7.54 34.00 -4.98
C GLY A 4 7.48 32.48 -4.92
N VAL A 5 7.36 31.93 -3.73
CA VAL A 5 7.30 30.47 -3.55
C VAL A 5 6.00 29.90 -4.10
N ARG A 6 4.90 30.62 -3.90
CA ARG A 6 3.59 30.16 -4.38
C ARG A 6 3.45 30.20 -5.87
N GLU A 7 4.10 31.17 -6.50
CA GLU A 7 4.01 31.39 -7.93
C GLU A 7 4.75 30.31 -8.71
N ASN A 8 5.67 29.60 -8.06
CA ASN A 8 6.50 28.61 -8.70
C ASN A 8 6.13 27.19 -8.23
N LYS A 9 4.97 26.75 -8.66
CA LYS A 9 4.46 25.45 -8.32
C LYS A 9 5.35 24.31 -8.86
N ALA A 10 5.96 24.53 -10.02
CA ALA A 10 6.86 23.54 -10.60
C ALA A 10 8.12 23.33 -9.74
N SER A 11 8.68 24.40 -9.22
CA SER A 11 9.83 24.30 -8.32
C SER A 11 9.47 23.64 -7.01
N TRP A 12 8.28 23.90 -6.48
CA TRP A 12 7.80 23.24 -5.28
C TRP A 12 7.62 21.74 -5.51
N ASN A 13 7.05 21.35 -6.64
CA ASN A 13 6.86 19.95 -6.98
C ASN A 13 8.20 19.23 -7.11
N LEU A 14 9.18 19.87 -7.73
CA LEU A 14 10.52 19.32 -7.86
C LEU A 14 11.19 19.16 -6.49
N TYR A 15 11.07 20.18 -5.64
CA TYR A 15 11.59 20.14 -4.29
C TYR A 15 10.99 18.96 -3.50
N MET A 16 9.69 18.79 -3.56
CA MET A 16 9.01 17.70 -2.85
C MET A 16 9.41 16.34 -3.39
N ARG A 17 9.63 16.24 -4.70
CA ARG A 17 10.12 14.99 -5.30
C ARG A 17 11.50 14.63 -4.73
N GLU A 18 12.41 15.59 -4.69
CA GLU A 18 13.75 15.38 -4.14
C GLU A 18 13.69 15.06 -2.65
N PHE A 19 12.83 15.77 -1.91
CA PHE A 19 12.65 15.52 -0.49
C PHE A 19 12.22 14.09 -0.22
N ARG A 20 11.27 13.58 -1.01
CA ARG A 20 10.78 12.20 -0.85
C ARG A 20 11.87 11.17 -1.15
N ILE A 21 12.70 11.45 -2.14
CA ILE A 21 13.81 10.57 -2.48
C ILE A 21 14.84 10.53 -1.35
N LYS A 22 15.14 11.68 -0.77
CA LYS A 22 16.13 11.78 0.31
C LYS A 22 15.60 11.34 1.67
N ASN A 23 14.28 11.40 1.87
CA ASN A 23 13.65 11.12 3.16
C ASN A 23 12.49 10.12 3.00
N PRO A 24 12.76 8.91 2.50
CA PRO A 24 11.66 7.96 2.23
C PRO A 24 10.94 7.53 3.50
N ASP A 25 11.65 7.36 4.61
CA ASP A 25 11.03 6.94 5.87
C ASP A 25 10.10 8.01 6.43
N ALA A 26 10.50 9.28 6.35
CA ALA A 26 9.66 10.39 6.82
C ALA A 26 8.36 10.46 6.04
N CYS A 27 8.44 10.31 4.71
CA CYS A 27 7.26 10.30 3.86
C CYS A 27 6.37 9.09 4.15
N LYS A 28 6.97 7.94 4.36
CA LYS A 28 6.23 6.72 4.67
C LYS A 28 5.50 6.85 6.00
N ARG A 29 6.14 7.42 7.02
CA ARG A 29 5.51 7.68 8.32
C ARG A 29 4.27 8.55 8.17
N SER A 30 4.41 9.64 7.42
CA SER A 30 3.31 10.57 7.20
C SER A 30 2.15 9.92 6.47
N ASP A 31 2.44 9.19 5.40
CA ASP A 31 1.41 8.52 4.60
C ASP A 31 0.67 7.47 5.40
N LEU A 32 1.38 6.65 6.16
CA LEU A 32 0.76 5.60 6.97
C LEU A 32 -0.18 6.18 8.01
N LYS A 33 0.24 7.25 8.66
CA LYS A 33 -0.59 7.89 9.68
C LYS A 33 -1.82 8.54 9.08
N LYS A 34 -1.66 9.24 7.95
CA LYS A 34 -2.76 9.94 7.30
C LYS A 34 -3.78 8.99 6.69
N LYS A 35 -3.31 7.94 6.04
CA LYS A 35 -4.20 7.03 5.31
C LYS A 35 -4.80 5.94 6.18
N TYR A 36 -4.02 5.43 7.12
CA TYR A 36 -4.40 4.23 7.87
C TYR A 36 -4.36 4.40 9.38
N GLY A 37 -3.82 5.51 9.87
CA GLY A 37 -3.73 5.75 11.30
C GLY A 37 -2.74 4.86 12.04
N ILE A 38 -1.77 4.29 11.36
CA ILE A 38 -0.77 3.41 11.98
C ILE A 38 0.61 4.06 11.97
N SER A 39 1.46 3.61 12.89
CA SER A 39 2.84 4.07 12.97
C SER A 39 3.73 3.30 12.00
N PHE A 40 4.86 3.90 11.68
CA PHE A 40 5.89 3.24 10.87
C PHE A 40 6.38 1.96 11.57
N GLU A 41 6.51 2.00 12.89
CA GLU A 41 6.96 0.86 13.68
C GLU A 41 5.97 -0.30 13.61
N TYR A 42 4.68 -0.02 13.68
CA TYR A 42 3.65 -1.04 13.53
C TYR A 42 3.67 -1.66 12.14
N TRP A 43 3.84 -0.82 11.11
CA TRP A 43 3.98 -1.29 9.74
C TRP A 43 5.18 -2.24 9.57
N ASN A 44 6.32 -1.89 10.19
CA ASN A 44 7.49 -2.75 10.17
C ASN A 44 7.25 -4.07 10.89
N GLU A 45 6.52 -4.06 12.00
CA GLU A 45 6.14 -5.28 12.70
C GLU A 45 5.30 -6.20 11.82
N LEU A 46 4.34 -5.63 11.09
CA LEU A 46 3.53 -6.42 10.15
C LEU A 46 4.41 -7.05 9.07
N LYS A 47 5.34 -6.27 8.52
CA LYS A 47 6.26 -6.78 7.51
C LYS A 47 7.07 -7.96 8.04
N GLN A 48 7.58 -7.82 9.26
CA GLN A 48 8.38 -8.88 9.88
C GLN A 48 7.55 -10.12 10.16
N LYS A 49 6.35 -9.96 10.69
CA LYS A 49 5.45 -11.08 10.96
C LYS A 49 5.11 -11.85 9.70
N GLN A 50 4.98 -11.16 8.58
CA GLN A 50 4.65 -11.76 7.30
C GLN A 50 5.90 -12.15 6.49
N ASN A 51 7.10 -11.96 7.03
CA ASN A 51 8.37 -12.20 6.33
C ASN A 51 8.44 -11.43 5.01
N ASN A 52 7.89 -10.23 4.99
CA ASN A 52 7.80 -9.36 3.81
C ASN A 52 7.13 -10.06 2.62
N THR A 53 6.15 -10.90 2.90
CA THR A 53 5.35 -11.58 1.89
C THR A 53 3.87 -11.29 2.09
N CYS A 54 3.09 -11.49 1.02
CA CYS A 54 1.65 -11.25 1.05
C CYS A 54 0.96 -12.15 2.08
N ALA A 55 0.00 -11.61 2.83
CA ALA A 55 -0.74 -12.38 3.82
C ALA A 55 -1.61 -13.47 3.20
N ILE A 56 -1.98 -13.34 1.93
CA ILE A 56 -2.84 -14.31 1.24
C ILE A 56 -2.02 -15.34 0.49
N CYS A 57 -1.23 -14.90 -0.50
CA CYS A 57 -0.51 -15.85 -1.38
C CYS A 57 0.86 -16.25 -0.86
N LYS A 58 1.34 -15.59 0.19
CA LYS A 58 2.63 -15.86 0.82
C LYS A 58 3.84 -15.62 -0.10
N GLN A 59 3.64 -14.86 -1.18
CA GLN A 59 4.71 -14.51 -2.11
C GLN A 59 5.11 -13.05 -1.90
N PRO A 60 6.37 -12.68 -2.23
CA PRO A 60 6.77 -11.28 -2.15
C PRO A 60 6.10 -10.45 -3.23
N GLU A 61 6.08 -9.14 -3.04
CA GLU A 61 5.59 -8.23 -4.07
C GLU A 61 6.60 -8.20 -5.21
N LEU A 62 6.14 -8.44 -6.43
CA LEU A 62 7.02 -8.48 -7.61
C LEU A 62 6.79 -7.33 -8.57
N SER A 63 5.67 -6.61 -8.44
CA SER A 63 5.38 -5.51 -9.36
C SER A 63 6.31 -4.33 -9.12
N LEU A 64 6.63 -3.62 -10.19
CA LEU A 64 7.51 -2.46 -10.11
C LEU A 64 6.69 -1.17 -10.13
N ASP A 65 7.16 -0.19 -9.37
CA ASP A 65 6.65 1.17 -9.47
C ASP A 65 7.19 1.75 -10.78
N HIS A 66 6.30 2.21 -11.65
CA HIS A 66 6.70 2.70 -12.96
C HIS A 66 7.51 4.00 -12.89
N ARG A 67 7.41 4.75 -11.79
CA ARG A 67 8.16 5.99 -11.60
C ARG A 67 9.58 5.74 -11.13
N THR A 68 9.76 4.84 -10.16
CA THR A 68 11.07 4.58 -9.54
C THR A 68 11.77 3.36 -10.13
N LYS A 69 11.04 2.50 -10.85
CA LYS A 69 11.55 1.23 -11.39
C LYS A 69 11.98 0.26 -10.31
N GLN A 70 11.53 0.48 -9.08
CA GLN A 70 11.81 -0.40 -7.95
C GLN A 70 10.59 -1.23 -7.61
N VAL A 71 10.82 -2.37 -6.93
CA VAL A 71 9.75 -3.24 -6.47
C VAL A 71 8.89 -2.47 -5.47
N ARG A 72 7.56 -2.55 -5.64
CA ARG A 72 6.62 -1.90 -4.74
C ARG A 72 6.65 -2.53 -3.36
N ASN A 73 6.32 -1.73 -2.35
CA ASN A 73 6.02 -2.28 -1.04
C ASN A 73 4.69 -3.03 -1.10
N LEU A 74 4.50 -3.98 -0.18
CA LEU A 74 3.20 -4.60 -0.01
C LEU A 74 2.17 -3.53 0.36
N ALA A 75 0.96 -3.67 -0.17
CA ALA A 75 -0.11 -2.72 0.11
C ALA A 75 -0.67 -2.94 1.51
N VAL A 76 -0.97 -1.84 2.20
CA VAL A 76 -1.66 -1.91 3.49
C VAL A 76 -3.13 -2.19 3.22
N ASP A 77 -3.62 -3.32 3.71
CA ASP A 77 -5.01 -3.70 3.57
C ASP A 77 -5.78 -3.33 4.83
N HIS A 78 -6.97 -2.81 4.67
CA HIS A 78 -7.81 -2.40 5.80
C HIS A 78 -9.27 -2.76 5.55
N ASN A 79 -9.99 -2.94 6.64
CA ASN A 79 -11.43 -3.16 6.58
C ASN A 79 -12.11 -1.83 6.24
N HIS A 80 -12.83 -1.78 5.13
CA HIS A 80 -13.43 -0.54 4.66
C HIS A 80 -14.56 -0.03 5.58
N ASP A 81 -15.18 -0.93 6.34
CA ASP A 81 -16.26 -0.54 7.25
C ASP A 81 -15.73 0.02 8.57
N THR A 82 -14.68 -0.59 9.12
CA THR A 82 -14.13 -0.20 10.42
C THR A 82 -12.87 0.64 10.31
N GLY A 83 -12.18 0.61 9.17
CA GLY A 83 -10.90 1.27 8.98
C GLY A 83 -9.72 0.52 9.60
N GLN A 84 -9.96 -0.62 10.23
CA GLN A 84 -8.91 -1.37 10.88
C GLN A 84 -7.98 -2.03 9.85
N VAL A 85 -6.67 -1.89 10.07
CA VAL A 85 -5.66 -2.54 9.24
C VAL A 85 -5.68 -4.03 9.49
N ARG A 86 -5.81 -4.82 8.42
CA ARG A 86 -5.87 -6.28 8.51
C ARG A 86 -4.51 -6.94 8.27
N GLY A 87 -3.70 -6.35 7.41
CA GLY A 87 -2.40 -6.91 7.08
C GLY A 87 -1.83 -6.25 5.84
N LEU A 88 -0.80 -6.88 5.27
CA LEU A 88 -0.15 -6.39 4.06
C LEU A 88 -0.36 -7.41 2.94
N LEU A 89 -0.71 -6.90 1.76
CA LEU A 89 -1.02 -7.74 0.59
C LEU A 89 -0.19 -7.30 -0.61
N CYS A 90 0.13 -8.24 -1.49
CA CYS A 90 0.70 -7.87 -2.78
C CYS A 90 -0.39 -7.18 -3.62
N LYS A 91 0.04 -6.43 -4.61
CA LYS A 91 -0.89 -5.69 -5.47
C LYS A 91 -1.94 -6.60 -6.10
N ARG A 92 -1.52 -7.77 -6.56
CA ARG A 92 -2.42 -8.74 -7.20
C ARG A 92 -3.54 -9.19 -6.27
N CYS A 93 -3.18 -9.62 -5.05
CA CYS A 93 -4.19 -10.10 -4.10
C CYS A 93 -5.08 -8.98 -3.61
N ASN A 94 -4.50 -7.81 -3.34
CA ASN A 94 -5.25 -6.64 -2.91
C ASN A 94 -6.29 -6.23 -3.96
N THR A 95 -5.90 -6.22 -5.22
CA THR A 95 -6.80 -5.91 -6.33
C THR A 95 -7.87 -6.99 -6.47
N ALA A 96 -7.48 -8.27 -6.36
CA ALA A 96 -8.40 -9.39 -6.54
C ALA A 96 -9.54 -9.37 -5.52
N ILE A 97 -9.23 -9.22 -4.23
CA ILE A 97 -10.30 -9.19 -3.23
C ILE A 97 -11.12 -7.91 -3.32
N GLY A 98 -10.51 -6.82 -3.77
CA GLY A 98 -11.23 -5.57 -4.01
C GLY A 98 -12.25 -5.70 -5.14
N LEU A 99 -11.93 -6.43 -6.19
CA LEU A 99 -12.85 -6.69 -7.29
C LEU A 99 -14.03 -7.54 -6.86
N PHE A 100 -13.86 -8.37 -5.84
CA PHE A 100 -14.96 -9.12 -5.22
C PHE A 100 -15.58 -8.33 -4.05
N GLU A 101 -15.27 -7.05 -3.95
CA GLU A 101 -15.85 -6.15 -2.93
C GLU A 101 -15.61 -6.64 -1.49
N ASP A 102 -14.49 -7.34 -1.27
CA ASP A 102 -14.18 -7.96 0.03
C ASP A 102 -15.30 -8.89 0.53
N ASN A 103 -16.11 -9.40 -0.38
CA ASN A 103 -17.30 -10.19 -0.05
C ASN A 103 -16.93 -11.65 0.10
N VAL A 104 -17.00 -12.16 1.33
CA VAL A 104 -16.64 -13.54 1.66
C VAL A 104 -17.51 -14.53 0.91
N ASP A 105 -18.80 -14.25 0.78
CA ASP A 105 -19.74 -15.15 0.08
C ASP A 105 -19.41 -15.27 -1.40
N LEU A 106 -19.06 -14.16 -2.05
CA LEU A 106 -18.64 -14.18 -3.46
C LEU A 106 -17.34 -14.96 -3.64
N LEU A 107 -16.40 -14.79 -2.72
CA LEU A 107 -15.13 -15.50 -2.76
C LEU A 107 -15.37 -17.01 -2.57
N ALA A 108 -16.28 -17.39 -1.68
CA ALA A 108 -16.64 -18.78 -1.49
C ALA A 108 -17.27 -19.38 -2.75
N LYS A 109 -18.11 -18.61 -3.44
CA LYS A 109 -18.70 -19.02 -4.71
C LYS A 109 -17.63 -19.20 -5.78
N ALA A 110 -16.62 -18.33 -5.81
CA ALA A 110 -15.51 -18.48 -6.74
C ALA A 110 -14.73 -19.77 -6.47
N ILE A 111 -14.51 -20.09 -5.19
CA ILE A 111 -13.86 -21.34 -4.81
C ILE A 111 -14.65 -22.54 -5.33
N SER A 112 -15.96 -22.56 -5.10
CA SER A 112 -16.82 -23.63 -5.57
C SER A 112 -16.78 -23.77 -7.08
N TYR A 113 -16.84 -22.65 -7.79
CA TYR A 113 -16.78 -22.64 -9.24
C TYR A 113 -15.49 -23.28 -9.76
N LEU A 114 -14.35 -22.87 -9.20
CA LEU A 114 -13.06 -23.40 -9.62
C LEU A 114 -12.89 -24.88 -9.25
N SER A 115 -13.51 -25.31 -8.17
CA SER A 115 -13.39 -26.67 -7.67
C SER A 115 -14.18 -27.68 -8.49
N THR A 116 -15.13 -27.23 -9.33
CA THR A 116 -15.96 -28.11 -10.17
C THR A 116 -15.34 -28.43 -11.51
N THR A 117 -14.21 -27.84 -11.87
CA THR A 117 -13.58 -28.08 -13.17
C THR A 117 -12.58 -29.26 -13.20
#